data_33cd6611029db79a275b173613a6bcc8
#
_entry.id   33cd6611029db79a275b173613a6bcc8
#
_cell.length_a   1.000
_cell.length_b   1.000
_cell.length_c   1.000
_cell.angle_alpha   90.00
_cell.angle_beta   90.00
_cell.angle_gamma   90.00
#
_symmetry.space_group_name_H-M   'P 1'
#
loop_
_entity.id
_entity.type
_entity.pdbx_description
1 polymer ?
#
loop_
_entity_poly.entity_id
_entity_poly.type
_entity_poly.pdbx_seq_one_letter_code
_entity_poly.pdbx_strand_id
1 'polypeptide(L)'
;LAKTFDVSPPLLNRLLEGKPRQLLHAVDDATFTIQRGQTLALVGESGCGKSTAARLLVGLYEPTRGTFHFDGQDAHATFKAGGERSRKLRERIQMIFQDPYASLNPRWKVGDIIAEPMREHATVQGKAAQEQRVGELLQSVGLAPADMVKYPHQFSGGQRQRISIARALATQPEFLVCDEPTSALDVSVQAQVLNIMKNLQRERGLTYLFISHNLAVVRHVSDQVGVMYLGRIVELAPKQTLFSQPRHPYTRMLLDAIPKMHDTGHARTPVQGEVPNPLNPPTGCTFHPRCPHANARCKAERPAMLHLHGIQVACHAVEEGRI
;
A
#
# COMPACT_ATOMS: atom_id res chain seq x y z
N LEU A 1 -0.44 12.91 -6.08
CA LEU A 1 -0.65 13.08 -4.65
C LEU A 1 0.66 13.41 -3.93
N ALA A 2 0.61 14.35 -2.96
CA ALA A 2 1.73 14.64 -2.06
C ALA A 2 1.25 14.79 -0.61
N LYS A 3 2.10 14.37 0.33
CA LYS A 3 1.88 14.54 1.77
C LYS A 3 3.17 14.95 2.46
N THR A 4 3.11 16.12 3.10
CA THR A 4 4.19 16.64 3.93
C THR A 4 3.71 16.69 5.37
N PHE A 5 4.53 16.18 6.28
CA PHE A 5 4.30 16.28 7.72
C PHE A 5 5.26 17.30 8.32
N ASP A 6 4.77 18.13 9.23
CA ASP A 6 5.60 18.95 10.08
C ASP A 6 6.03 18.11 11.29
N VAL A 7 7.30 17.76 11.34
CA VAL A 7 7.91 16.96 12.40
C VAL A 7 8.84 17.81 13.27
N SER A 8 8.68 19.14 13.21
CA SER A 8 9.45 20.09 13.99
C SER A 8 9.24 19.89 15.49
N PRO A 9 10.24 20.13 16.32
CA PRO A 9 10.05 20.24 17.76
C PRO A 9 9.02 21.33 18.11
N PRO A 10 8.41 21.28 19.31
CA PRO A 10 7.50 22.34 19.78
C PRO A 10 8.09 23.73 19.62
N LEU A 11 7.24 24.73 19.37
CA LEU A 11 7.63 26.10 19.01
C LEU A 11 8.61 26.75 20.02
N LEU A 12 8.40 26.51 21.32
CA LEU A 12 9.26 27.00 22.40
C LEU A 12 10.68 26.39 22.30
N ASN A 13 10.79 25.10 22.10
CA ASN A 13 12.08 24.42 21.97
C ASN A 13 12.83 24.87 20.71
N ARG A 14 12.09 25.12 19.60
CA ARG A 14 12.67 25.65 18.37
C ARG A 14 13.27 27.06 18.55
N LEU A 15 12.55 27.93 19.24
CA LEU A 15 13.02 29.30 19.51
C LEU A 15 14.25 29.31 20.42
N LEU A 16 14.27 28.44 21.46
CA LEU A 16 15.40 28.32 22.38
C LEU A 16 16.63 27.71 21.74
N GLU A 17 16.44 26.72 20.83
CA GLU A 17 17.52 25.98 20.19
C GLU A 17 17.93 26.55 18.81
N GLY A 18 17.24 27.56 18.30
CA GLY A 18 17.50 28.15 16.97
C GLY A 18 17.29 27.16 15.80
N LYS A 19 16.50 26.08 16.02
CA LYS A 19 16.32 25.02 15.01
C LYS A 19 15.32 25.44 13.93
N PRO A 20 15.62 25.19 12.63
CA PRO A 20 14.70 25.45 11.54
C PRO A 20 13.50 24.48 11.59
N ARG A 21 12.46 24.81 10.83
CA ARG A 21 11.31 23.94 10.62
C ARG A 21 11.72 22.66 9.88
N GLN A 22 11.28 21.50 10.37
CA GLN A 22 11.59 20.21 9.77
C GLN A 22 10.34 19.65 9.09
N LEU A 23 10.40 19.51 7.78
CA LEU A 23 9.30 19.00 6.96
C LEU A 23 9.66 17.64 6.37
N LEU A 24 8.86 16.63 6.66
CA LEU A 24 8.97 15.31 6.09
C LEU A 24 8.07 15.17 4.87
N HIS A 25 8.65 15.06 3.68
CA HIS A 25 7.95 14.79 2.43
C HIS A 25 7.70 13.28 2.29
N ALA A 26 6.70 12.77 3.01
CA ALA A 26 6.43 11.33 3.05
C ALA A 26 5.90 10.78 1.71
N VAL A 27 5.12 11.57 0.97
CA VAL A 27 4.74 11.31 -0.42
C VAL A 27 4.99 12.60 -1.18
N ASP A 28 5.74 12.51 -2.28
CA ASP A 28 6.12 13.65 -3.12
C ASP A 28 5.89 13.30 -4.59
N ASP A 29 4.70 13.63 -5.09
CA ASP A 29 4.26 13.41 -6.47
C ASP A 29 4.07 11.92 -6.86
N ALA A 30 3.25 11.20 -6.10
CA ALA A 30 2.81 9.86 -6.50
C ALA A 30 1.59 9.97 -7.44
N THR A 31 1.79 9.59 -8.71
CA THR A 31 0.74 9.59 -9.75
C THR A 31 0.61 8.20 -10.34
N PHE A 32 -0.58 7.61 -10.24
CA PHE A 32 -0.91 6.30 -10.81
C PHE A 32 -2.41 6.12 -10.98
N THR A 33 -2.80 5.16 -11.79
CA THR A 33 -4.20 4.75 -12.00
C THR A 33 -4.33 3.26 -11.76
N ILE A 34 -5.43 2.85 -11.13
CA ILE A 34 -5.77 1.43 -10.93
C ILE A 34 -7.07 1.16 -11.69
N GLN A 35 -7.06 0.20 -12.59
CA GLN A 35 -8.26 -0.20 -13.33
C GLN A 35 -9.17 -1.06 -12.44
N ARG A 36 -10.48 -0.97 -12.65
CA ARG A 36 -11.44 -1.81 -11.92
C ARG A 36 -11.12 -3.28 -12.06
N GLY A 37 -11.20 -4.02 -10.97
CA GLY A 37 -10.92 -5.45 -10.91
C GLY A 37 -9.43 -5.81 -10.96
N GLN A 38 -8.52 -4.84 -11.08
CA GLN A 38 -7.08 -5.07 -11.10
C GLN A 38 -6.42 -4.83 -9.73
N THR A 39 -5.24 -5.41 -9.57
CA THR A 39 -4.34 -5.19 -8.44
C THR A 39 -3.14 -4.37 -8.89
N LEU A 40 -3.00 -3.16 -8.36
CA LEU A 40 -1.74 -2.43 -8.37
C LEU A 40 -0.97 -2.75 -7.10
N ALA A 41 0.22 -3.33 -7.23
CA ALA A 41 1.13 -3.47 -6.11
C ALA A 41 2.05 -2.26 -5.99
N LEU A 42 2.22 -1.73 -4.78
CA LEU A 42 3.17 -0.66 -4.46
C LEU A 42 4.30 -1.23 -3.63
N VAL A 43 5.53 -1.19 -4.18
CA VAL A 43 6.72 -1.77 -3.55
C VAL A 43 7.81 -0.74 -3.32
N GLY A 44 8.75 -1.04 -2.44
CA GLY A 44 9.89 -0.19 -2.10
C GLY A 44 10.37 -0.44 -0.68
N GLU A 45 11.54 0.10 -0.34
CA GLU A 45 12.13 -0.04 1.00
C GLU A 45 11.23 0.54 2.10
N SER A 46 11.45 0.12 3.35
CA SER A 46 10.71 0.65 4.50
C SER A 46 10.89 2.17 4.60
N GLY A 47 9.84 2.88 4.97
CA GLY A 47 9.87 4.34 5.10
C GLY A 47 9.77 5.13 3.79
N CYS A 48 9.66 4.49 2.60
CA CYS A 48 9.56 5.22 1.33
C CYS A 48 8.21 5.90 1.06
N GLY A 49 7.21 5.77 1.97
CA GLY A 49 5.93 6.49 1.88
C GLY A 49 4.70 5.63 1.49
N LYS A 50 4.83 4.32 1.29
CA LYS A 50 3.74 3.42 0.87
C LYS A 50 2.51 3.47 1.76
N SER A 51 2.68 3.27 3.07
CA SER A 51 1.57 3.32 4.03
C SER A 51 0.96 4.72 4.16
N THR A 52 1.74 5.77 3.92
CA THR A 52 1.22 7.14 3.84
C THR A 52 0.33 7.30 2.62
N ALA A 53 0.74 6.79 1.45
CA ALA A 53 -0.08 6.77 0.24
C ALA A 53 -1.38 5.99 0.47
N ALA A 54 -1.32 4.81 1.11
CA ALA A 54 -2.51 4.04 1.49
C ALA A 54 -3.50 4.85 2.32
N ARG A 55 -3.02 5.50 3.38
CA ARG A 55 -3.86 6.29 4.29
C ARG A 55 -4.46 7.54 3.64
N LEU A 56 -3.78 8.11 2.64
CA LEU A 56 -4.35 9.18 1.81
C LEU A 56 -5.55 8.68 1.01
N LEU A 57 -5.46 7.50 0.38
CA LEU A 57 -6.52 6.97 -0.47
C LEU A 57 -7.78 6.56 0.30
N VAL A 58 -7.67 6.18 1.57
CA VAL A 58 -8.83 5.88 2.41
C VAL A 58 -9.32 7.09 3.21
N GLY A 59 -8.74 8.28 2.98
CA GLY A 59 -9.15 9.52 3.64
C GLY A 59 -8.82 9.59 5.13
N LEU A 60 -7.80 8.83 5.60
CA LEU A 60 -7.25 8.96 6.95
C LEU A 60 -6.28 10.13 7.07
N TYR A 61 -5.66 10.52 5.96
CA TYR A 61 -4.86 11.74 5.85
C TYR A 61 -5.41 12.63 4.75
N GLU A 62 -5.37 13.94 4.96
CA GLU A 62 -5.57 14.91 3.89
C GLU A 62 -4.27 15.10 3.10
N PRO A 63 -4.30 15.16 1.76
CA PRO A 63 -3.13 15.46 0.96
C PRO A 63 -2.69 16.93 1.18
N THR A 64 -1.39 17.19 1.10
CA THR A 64 -0.86 18.55 1.06
C THR A 64 -1.04 19.17 -0.34
N ARG A 65 -0.94 18.34 -1.39
CA ARG A 65 -1.17 18.70 -2.81
C ARG A 65 -1.71 17.50 -3.59
N GLY A 66 -2.40 17.80 -4.68
CA GLY A 66 -2.93 16.80 -5.60
C GLY A 66 -4.30 16.28 -5.19
N THR A 67 -4.87 15.43 -6.04
CA THR A 67 -6.23 14.90 -5.92
C THR A 67 -6.23 13.38 -6.05
N PHE A 68 -7.23 12.75 -5.48
CA PHE A 68 -7.55 11.34 -5.69
C PHE A 68 -8.97 11.24 -6.23
N HIS A 69 -9.11 10.66 -7.41
CA HIS A 69 -10.41 10.42 -8.02
C HIS A 69 -10.79 8.96 -7.87
N PHE A 70 -11.98 8.71 -7.37
CA PHE A 70 -12.57 7.40 -7.30
C PHE A 70 -13.86 7.43 -8.15
N ASP A 71 -13.90 6.60 -9.17
CA ASP A 71 -15.03 6.54 -10.11
C ASP A 71 -15.38 7.91 -10.74
N GLY A 72 -14.34 8.66 -11.12
CA GLY A 72 -14.46 10.00 -11.70
C GLY A 72 -14.76 11.13 -10.72
N GLN A 73 -15.00 10.84 -9.43
CA GLN A 73 -15.28 11.85 -8.40
C GLN A 73 -14.04 12.15 -7.56
N ASP A 74 -13.85 13.41 -7.18
CA ASP A 74 -12.81 13.78 -6.23
C ASP A 74 -13.15 13.23 -4.83
N ALA A 75 -12.44 12.16 -4.47
CA ALA A 75 -12.65 11.47 -3.21
C ALA A 75 -12.19 12.32 -2.00
N HIS A 76 -11.10 13.09 -2.14
CA HIS A 76 -10.63 13.92 -1.03
C HIS A 76 -11.59 15.07 -0.73
N ALA A 77 -12.10 15.74 -1.76
CA ALA A 77 -13.13 16.76 -1.58
C ALA A 77 -14.38 16.17 -0.91
N THR A 78 -14.77 14.95 -1.31
CA THR A 78 -15.90 14.22 -0.72
C THR A 78 -15.65 13.85 0.75
N PHE A 79 -14.47 13.31 1.09
CA PHE A 79 -14.12 12.98 2.49
C PHE A 79 -14.11 14.24 3.37
N LYS A 80 -13.59 15.34 2.87
CA LYS A 80 -13.51 16.62 3.59
C LYS A 80 -14.87 17.26 3.82
N ALA A 81 -15.77 17.17 2.85
CA ALA A 81 -17.13 17.69 2.96
C ALA A 81 -17.96 16.95 4.04
N GLY A 82 -17.60 15.71 4.38
CA GLY A 82 -18.32 14.91 5.37
C GLY A 82 -19.74 14.52 4.92
N GLY A 83 -20.59 14.19 5.88
CA GLY A 83 -21.99 13.87 5.66
C GLY A 83 -22.21 12.53 4.95
N GLU A 84 -23.42 12.35 4.38
CA GLU A 84 -23.85 11.07 3.80
C GLU A 84 -23.02 10.66 2.58
N ARG A 85 -22.60 11.61 1.73
CA ARG A 85 -21.75 11.31 0.57
C ARG A 85 -20.40 10.76 0.99
N SER A 86 -19.78 11.32 2.02
CA SER A 86 -18.52 10.83 2.58
C SER A 86 -18.70 9.42 3.18
N ARG A 87 -19.82 9.18 3.89
CA ARG A 87 -20.14 7.87 4.46
C ARG A 87 -20.29 6.81 3.37
N LYS A 88 -21.04 7.10 2.31
CA LYS A 88 -21.20 6.20 1.14
C LYS A 88 -19.87 5.94 0.41
N LEU A 89 -19.00 6.94 0.29
CA LEU A 89 -17.70 6.74 -0.31
C LEU A 89 -16.79 5.84 0.56
N ARG A 90 -16.80 6.03 1.90
CA ARG A 90 -16.06 5.18 2.84
C ARG A 90 -16.57 3.74 2.86
N GLU A 91 -17.85 3.51 2.60
CA GLU A 91 -18.43 2.18 2.43
C GLU A 91 -17.80 1.44 1.25
N ARG A 92 -17.56 2.16 0.12
CA ARG A 92 -17.00 1.61 -1.11
C ARG A 92 -15.47 1.43 -1.08
N ILE A 93 -14.77 2.15 -0.19
CA ILE A 93 -13.31 2.16 -0.05
C ILE A 93 -12.94 1.70 1.36
N GLN A 94 -12.32 0.55 1.47
CA GLN A 94 -11.96 -0.03 2.77
C GLN A 94 -10.45 -0.33 2.85
N MET A 95 -9.95 -0.56 4.07
CA MET A 95 -8.53 -0.81 4.31
C MET A 95 -8.33 -2.06 5.18
N ILE A 96 -7.35 -2.86 4.77
CA ILE A 96 -6.77 -3.94 5.58
C ILE A 96 -5.44 -3.43 6.11
N PHE A 97 -5.32 -3.33 7.44
CA PHE A 97 -4.14 -2.80 8.12
C PHE A 97 -3.04 -3.85 8.26
N GLN A 98 -1.81 -3.38 8.39
CA GLN A 98 -0.60 -4.16 8.51
C GLN A 98 -0.61 -5.10 9.73
N ASP A 99 -1.07 -4.62 10.88
CA ASP A 99 -1.11 -5.37 12.13
C ASP A 99 -2.54 -5.81 12.46
N PRO A 100 -2.87 -7.10 12.31
CA PRO A 100 -4.18 -7.61 12.66
C PRO A 100 -4.44 -7.59 14.19
N TYR A 101 -3.40 -7.57 15.03
CA TYR A 101 -3.57 -7.48 16.48
C TYR A 101 -4.02 -6.08 16.90
N ALA A 102 -3.36 -5.04 16.38
CA ALA A 102 -3.71 -3.66 16.68
C ALA A 102 -5.02 -3.22 16.02
N SER A 103 -5.42 -3.87 14.93
CA SER A 103 -6.63 -3.48 14.18
C SER A 103 -7.92 -4.06 14.72
N LEU A 104 -7.89 -5.11 15.54
CA LEU A 104 -9.07 -5.77 16.12
C LEU A 104 -9.21 -5.42 17.61
N ASN A 105 -10.37 -4.95 18.03
CA ASN A 105 -10.64 -4.69 19.46
C ASN A 105 -10.61 -6.01 20.25
N PRO A 106 -9.62 -6.24 21.14
CA PRO A 106 -9.48 -7.53 21.84
C PRO A 106 -10.61 -7.84 22.83
N ARG A 107 -11.41 -6.84 23.20
CA ARG A 107 -12.52 -6.96 24.14
C ARG A 107 -13.84 -7.31 23.47
N TRP A 108 -13.90 -7.25 22.14
CA TRP A 108 -15.09 -7.55 21.35
C TRP A 108 -15.05 -8.97 20.80
N LYS A 109 -16.21 -9.57 20.63
CA LYS A 109 -16.33 -10.84 19.91
C LYS A 109 -16.10 -10.61 18.42
N VAL A 110 -15.63 -11.63 17.74
CA VAL A 110 -15.37 -11.58 16.28
C VAL A 110 -16.61 -11.17 15.50
N GLY A 111 -17.80 -11.67 15.90
CA GLY A 111 -19.07 -11.27 15.30
C GLY A 111 -19.33 -9.76 15.39
N ASP A 112 -19.06 -9.16 16.55
CA ASP A 112 -19.26 -7.72 16.76
C ASP A 112 -18.25 -6.88 15.96
N ILE A 113 -17.00 -7.35 15.87
CA ILE A 113 -15.93 -6.69 15.08
C ILE A 113 -16.30 -6.67 13.60
N ILE A 114 -16.81 -7.77 13.05
CA ILE A 114 -17.18 -7.86 11.63
C ILE A 114 -18.50 -7.09 11.36
N ALA A 115 -19.43 -7.07 12.32
CA ALA A 115 -20.70 -6.36 12.20
C ALA A 115 -20.58 -4.84 12.41
N GLU A 116 -19.49 -4.35 13.04
CA GLU A 116 -19.29 -2.91 13.30
C GLU A 116 -19.43 -2.05 12.03
N PRO A 117 -18.72 -2.32 10.92
CA PRO A 117 -18.88 -1.53 9.69
C PRO A 117 -20.30 -1.57 9.12
N MET A 118 -21.01 -2.72 9.27
CA MET A 118 -22.40 -2.83 8.81
C MET A 118 -23.33 -1.90 9.62
N ARG A 119 -23.10 -1.80 10.92
CA ARG A 119 -23.87 -0.91 11.81
C ARG A 119 -23.56 0.56 11.54
N GLU A 120 -22.29 0.91 11.42
CA GLU A 120 -21.83 2.28 11.16
C GLU A 120 -22.36 2.81 9.83
N HIS A 121 -22.32 1.99 8.80
CA HIS A 121 -22.78 2.36 7.47
C HIS A 121 -24.25 2.04 7.21
N ALA A 122 -24.94 1.39 8.17
CA ALA A 122 -26.34 0.95 8.06
C ALA A 122 -26.62 0.07 6.81
N THR A 123 -25.63 -0.74 6.40
CA THR A 123 -25.73 -1.59 5.20
C THR A 123 -26.58 -2.83 5.41
N VAL A 124 -26.68 -3.32 6.66
CA VAL A 124 -27.53 -4.47 7.03
C VAL A 124 -28.33 -4.12 8.28
N GLN A 125 -29.65 -4.17 8.19
CA GLN A 125 -30.55 -3.86 9.31
C GLN A 125 -30.99 -5.12 10.03
N GLY A 126 -31.07 -5.02 11.36
CA GLY A 126 -31.54 -6.10 12.23
C GLY A 126 -30.44 -7.10 12.60
N LYS A 127 -30.48 -7.54 13.87
CA LYS A 127 -29.46 -8.40 14.48
C LYS A 127 -29.32 -9.75 13.77
N ALA A 128 -30.43 -10.42 13.46
CA ALA A 128 -30.43 -11.72 12.79
C ALA A 128 -29.79 -11.65 11.39
N ALA A 129 -30.10 -10.61 10.60
CA ALA A 129 -29.49 -10.40 9.28
C ALA A 129 -27.99 -10.08 9.37
N GLN A 130 -27.58 -9.31 10.39
CA GLN A 130 -26.14 -9.06 10.64
C GLN A 130 -25.42 -10.34 11.04
N GLU A 131 -25.96 -11.17 11.93
CA GLU A 131 -25.37 -12.46 12.33
C GLU A 131 -25.25 -13.42 11.14
N GLN A 132 -26.28 -13.51 10.30
CA GLN A 132 -26.22 -14.30 9.06
C GLN A 132 -25.09 -13.80 8.16
N ARG A 133 -25.03 -12.48 7.92
CA ARG A 133 -24.01 -11.88 7.05
C ARG A 133 -22.60 -12.07 7.59
N VAL A 134 -22.41 -11.98 8.91
CA VAL A 134 -21.14 -12.30 9.59
C VAL A 134 -20.74 -13.76 9.34
N GLY A 135 -21.67 -14.69 9.45
CA GLY A 135 -21.43 -16.11 9.16
C GLY A 135 -20.96 -16.35 7.73
N GLU A 136 -21.62 -15.72 6.73
CA GLU A 136 -21.22 -15.79 5.31
C GLU A 136 -19.82 -15.21 5.09
N LEU A 137 -19.49 -14.09 5.73
CA LEU A 137 -18.18 -13.46 5.62
C LEU A 137 -17.08 -14.34 6.24
N LEU A 138 -17.33 -14.94 7.40
CA LEU A 138 -16.40 -15.89 8.02
C LEU A 138 -16.15 -17.09 7.10
N GLN A 139 -17.19 -17.67 6.51
CA GLN A 139 -17.05 -18.75 5.54
C GLN A 139 -16.24 -18.33 4.30
N SER A 140 -16.44 -17.12 3.78
CA SER A 140 -15.72 -16.61 2.61
C SER A 140 -14.22 -16.46 2.83
N VAL A 141 -13.77 -16.37 4.09
CA VAL A 141 -12.35 -16.34 4.47
C VAL A 141 -11.86 -17.66 5.08
N GLY A 142 -12.66 -18.73 4.99
CA GLY A 142 -12.30 -20.08 5.46
C GLY A 142 -12.30 -20.23 6.98
N LEU A 143 -13.21 -19.52 7.67
CA LEU A 143 -13.49 -19.66 9.10
C LEU A 143 -14.92 -20.21 9.31
N ALA A 144 -15.17 -20.84 10.47
CA ALA A 144 -16.51 -21.36 10.78
C ALA A 144 -17.43 -20.22 11.24
N PRO A 145 -18.74 -20.22 10.86
CA PRO A 145 -19.71 -19.25 11.40
C PRO A 145 -19.79 -19.26 12.92
N ALA A 146 -19.63 -20.42 13.55
CA ALA A 146 -19.60 -20.57 15.01
C ALA A 146 -18.43 -19.80 15.68
N ASP A 147 -17.42 -19.38 14.92
CA ASP A 147 -16.30 -18.59 15.43
C ASP A 147 -16.70 -17.14 15.80
N MET A 148 -17.88 -16.68 15.40
CA MET A 148 -18.36 -15.33 15.69
C MET A 148 -18.48 -15.01 17.18
N VAL A 149 -18.66 -16.03 18.04
CA VAL A 149 -18.82 -15.85 19.50
C VAL A 149 -17.48 -15.79 20.23
N LYS A 150 -16.39 -16.11 19.55
CA LYS A 150 -15.02 -16.12 20.11
C LYS A 150 -14.41 -14.72 20.11
N TYR A 151 -13.34 -14.56 20.89
CA TYR A 151 -12.54 -13.33 20.97
C TYR A 151 -11.27 -13.43 20.11
N PRO A 152 -10.71 -12.29 19.63
CA PRO A 152 -9.51 -12.30 18.78
C PRO A 152 -8.31 -13.06 19.35
N HIS A 153 -8.10 -13.03 20.68
CA HIS A 153 -6.98 -13.72 21.33
C HIS A 153 -7.05 -15.25 21.24
N GLN A 154 -8.21 -15.83 20.89
CA GLN A 154 -8.41 -17.27 20.71
C GLN A 154 -8.00 -17.77 19.31
N PHE A 155 -7.51 -16.88 18.44
CA PHE A 155 -7.15 -17.18 17.06
C PHE A 155 -5.66 -17.01 16.79
N SER A 156 -5.14 -17.80 15.85
CA SER A 156 -3.78 -17.62 15.34
C SER A 156 -3.64 -16.30 14.57
N GLY A 157 -2.41 -15.86 14.29
CA GLY A 157 -2.13 -14.67 13.49
C GLY A 157 -2.82 -14.68 12.12
N GLY A 158 -2.73 -15.80 11.40
CA GLY A 158 -3.38 -15.96 10.10
C GLY A 158 -4.90 -15.98 10.17
N GLN A 159 -5.48 -16.53 11.22
CA GLN A 159 -6.92 -16.48 11.44
C GLN A 159 -7.38 -15.05 11.77
N ARG A 160 -6.63 -14.29 12.57
CA ARG A 160 -6.92 -12.86 12.83
C ARG A 160 -6.84 -12.03 11.57
N GLN A 161 -5.87 -12.32 10.68
CA GLN A 161 -5.81 -11.66 9.39
C GLN A 161 -7.05 -11.95 8.53
N ARG A 162 -7.55 -13.18 8.54
CA ARG A 162 -8.80 -13.53 7.85
C ARG A 162 -10.01 -12.81 8.45
N ILE A 163 -10.06 -12.64 9.77
CA ILE A 163 -11.09 -11.83 10.44
C ILE A 163 -10.99 -10.35 10.00
N SER A 164 -9.79 -9.79 9.90
CA SER A 164 -9.56 -8.42 9.41
C SER A 164 -10.03 -8.26 7.95
N ILE A 165 -9.79 -9.26 7.11
CA ILE A 165 -10.30 -9.29 5.72
C ILE A 165 -11.85 -9.36 5.73
N ALA A 166 -12.45 -10.25 6.53
CA ALA A 166 -13.91 -10.36 6.64
C ALA A 166 -14.55 -9.05 7.09
N ARG A 167 -13.94 -8.34 8.07
CA ARG A 167 -14.38 -7.01 8.50
C ARG A 167 -14.33 -5.99 7.36
N ALA A 168 -13.24 -5.94 6.61
CA ALA A 168 -13.11 -5.01 5.48
C ALA A 168 -14.14 -5.29 4.36
N LEU A 169 -14.59 -6.54 4.22
CA LEU A 169 -15.62 -6.93 3.25
C LEU A 169 -17.06 -6.70 3.71
N ALA A 170 -17.25 -6.30 4.96
CA ALA A 170 -18.58 -6.20 5.58
C ALA A 170 -19.49 -5.18 4.88
N THR A 171 -18.94 -4.09 4.37
CA THR A 171 -19.64 -3.03 3.62
C THR A 171 -19.78 -3.32 2.12
N GLN A 172 -19.29 -4.46 1.62
CA GLN A 172 -19.23 -4.79 0.19
C GLN A 172 -18.45 -3.75 -0.63
N PRO A 173 -17.19 -3.47 -0.26
CA PRO A 173 -16.39 -2.44 -0.93
C PRO A 173 -16.10 -2.81 -2.40
N GLU A 174 -15.79 -1.78 -3.21
CA GLU A 174 -15.28 -1.95 -4.56
C GLU A 174 -13.76 -1.84 -4.62
N PHE A 175 -13.17 -1.10 -3.66
CA PHE A 175 -11.74 -0.85 -3.58
C PHE A 175 -11.20 -1.18 -2.19
N LEU A 176 -10.19 -2.04 -2.14
CA LEU A 176 -9.49 -2.41 -0.92
C LEU A 176 -8.03 -1.96 -0.97
N VAL A 177 -7.64 -1.17 0.00
CA VAL A 177 -6.25 -0.81 0.25
C VAL A 177 -5.67 -1.80 1.27
N CYS A 178 -4.68 -2.58 0.85
CA CYS A 178 -4.08 -3.64 1.65
C CYS A 178 -2.65 -3.22 2.05
N ASP A 179 -2.49 -2.73 3.27
CA ASP A 179 -1.18 -2.27 3.78
C ASP A 179 -0.46 -3.44 4.44
N GLU A 180 0.49 -4.05 3.72
CA GLU A 180 1.29 -5.21 4.14
C GLU A 180 0.47 -6.35 4.78
N PRO A 181 -0.60 -6.84 4.15
CA PRO A 181 -1.59 -7.70 4.79
C PRO A 181 -1.08 -9.09 5.17
N THR A 182 0.16 -9.42 4.84
CA THR A 182 0.74 -10.75 5.10
C THR A 182 2.13 -10.69 5.72
N SER A 183 2.63 -9.50 6.10
CA SER A 183 4.01 -9.32 6.58
C SER A 183 4.31 -10.02 7.92
N ALA A 184 3.30 -10.17 8.77
CA ALA A 184 3.43 -10.79 10.09
C ALA A 184 3.10 -12.31 10.09
N LEU A 185 2.95 -12.94 8.90
CA LEU A 185 2.54 -14.33 8.76
C LEU A 185 3.69 -15.21 8.26
N ASP A 186 3.71 -16.47 8.70
CA ASP A 186 4.58 -17.47 8.12
C ASP A 186 4.23 -17.76 6.64
N VAL A 187 5.18 -18.31 5.88
CA VAL A 187 5.07 -18.49 4.42
C VAL A 187 3.85 -19.31 4.01
N SER A 188 3.51 -20.37 4.75
CA SER A 188 2.39 -21.25 4.42
C SER A 188 1.04 -20.57 4.63
N VAL A 189 0.89 -19.87 5.74
CA VAL A 189 -0.32 -19.08 6.05
C VAL A 189 -0.44 -17.87 5.13
N GLN A 190 0.68 -17.23 4.79
CA GLN A 190 0.72 -16.15 3.80
C GLN A 190 0.13 -16.61 2.46
N ALA A 191 0.55 -17.77 1.93
CA ALA A 191 0.03 -18.31 0.67
C ALA A 191 -1.50 -18.55 0.74
N GLN A 192 -2.00 -19.06 1.86
CA GLN A 192 -3.43 -19.27 2.05
C GLN A 192 -4.22 -17.95 2.03
N VAL A 193 -3.75 -16.92 2.75
CA VAL A 193 -4.40 -15.60 2.79
C VAL A 193 -4.40 -14.96 1.39
N LEU A 194 -3.29 -15.05 0.65
CA LEU A 194 -3.20 -14.52 -0.71
C LEU A 194 -4.16 -15.21 -1.68
N ASN A 195 -4.33 -16.54 -1.56
CA ASN A 195 -5.30 -17.28 -2.36
C ASN A 195 -6.74 -16.87 -2.03
N ILE A 196 -7.07 -16.68 -0.76
CA ILE A 196 -8.38 -16.14 -0.34
C ILE A 196 -8.61 -14.77 -0.99
N MET A 197 -7.65 -13.84 -0.91
CA MET A 197 -7.78 -12.51 -1.51
C MET A 197 -7.98 -12.57 -3.03
N LYS A 198 -7.25 -13.45 -3.75
CA LYS A 198 -7.42 -13.63 -5.19
C LYS A 198 -8.79 -14.21 -5.55
N ASN A 199 -9.29 -15.17 -4.77
CA ASN A 199 -10.63 -15.71 -4.99
C ASN A 199 -11.70 -14.64 -4.78
N LEU A 200 -11.63 -13.90 -3.69
CA LEU A 200 -12.52 -12.78 -3.40
C LEU A 200 -12.48 -11.70 -4.49
N GLN A 201 -11.29 -11.41 -5.05
CA GLN A 201 -11.17 -10.49 -6.18
C GLN A 201 -11.96 -10.96 -7.40
N ARG A 202 -11.79 -12.24 -7.79
CA ARG A 202 -12.48 -12.82 -8.95
C ARG A 202 -14.00 -12.90 -8.74
N GLU A 203 -14.43 -13.31 -7.55
CA GLU A 203 -15.84 -13.53 -7.24
C GLU A 203 -16.63 -12.22 -7.09
N ARG A 204 -15.96 -11.16 -6.57
CA ARG A 204 -16.61 -9.89 -6.22
C ARG A 204 -16.19 -8.71 -7.10
N GLY A 205 -15.27 -8.91 -8.05
CA GLY A 205 -14.77 -7.83 -8.90
C GLY A 205 -13.96 -6.78 -8.14
N LEU A 206 -13.30 -7.14 -7.03
CA LEU A 206 -12.59 -6.20 -6.17
C LEU A 206 -11.37 -5.59 -6.86
N THR A 207 -11.16 -4.31 -6.64
CA THR A 207 -9.95 -3.60 -7.03
C THR A 207 -9.02 -3.48 -5.84
N TYR A 208 -7.71 -3.73 -6.01
CA TYR A 208 -6.74 -3.69 -4.92
C TYR A 208 -5.63 -2.67 -5.15
N LEU A 209 -5.31 -1.88 -4.12
CA LEU A 209 -3.96 -1.38 -3.92
C LEU A 209 -3.27 -2.28 -2.90
N PHE A 210 -2.25 -3.01 -3.32
CA PHE A 210 -1.56 -3.99 -2.49
C PHE A 210 -0.15 -3.50 -2.14
N ILE A 211 0.11 -3.14 -0.89
CA ILE A 211 1.41 -2.72 -0.41
C ILE A 211 2.16 -3.92 0.15
N SER A 212 3.39 -4.12 -0.30
CA SER A 212 4.27 -5.15 0.22
C SER A 212 5.74 -4.80 -0.03
N HIS A 213 6.60 -5.24 0.86
CA HIS A 213 8.05 -5.26 0.64
C HIS A 213 8.52 -6.62 0.08
N ASN A 214 7.67 -7.64 0.06
CA ASN A 214 7.98 -8.97 -0.47
C ASN A 214 7.61 -9.07 -1.95
N LEU A 215 8.61 -8.99 -2.82
CA LEU A 215 8.42 -9.03 -4.27
C LEU A 215 7.91 -10.39 -4.79
N ALA A 216 8.14 -11.50 -4.09
CA ALA A 216 7.55 -12.80 -4.46
C ALA A 216 6.03 -12.78 -4.28
N VAL A 217 5.53 -12.18 -3.21
CA VAL A 217 4.10 -11.94 -2.98
C VAL A 217 3.53 -11.05 -4.07
N VAL A 218 4.19 -9.95 -4.37
CA VAL A 218 3.79 -9.00 -5.41
C VAL A 218 3.68 -9.69 -6.78
N ARG A 219 4.66 -10.51 -7.15
CA ARG A 219 4.63 -11.31 -8.39
C ARG A 219 3.41 -12.22 -8.46
N HIS A 220 2.93 -12.72 -7.33
CA HIS A 220 1.77 -13.62 -7.28
C HIS A 220 0.44 -12.88 -7.43
N VAL A 221 0.27 -11.70 -6.79
CA VAL A 221 -1.05 -11.05 -6.65
C VAL A 221 -1.31 -9.89 -7.60
N SER A 222 -0.27 -9.23 -8.13
CA SER A 222 -0.44 -7.99 -8.89
C SER A 222 -0.68 -8.20 -10.39
N ASP A 223 -1.31 -7.21 -11.02
CA ASP A 223 -1.40 -7.00 -12.47
C ASP A 223 -0.38 -5.94 -12.90
N GLN A 224 -0.24 -4.88 -12.11
CA GLN A 224 0.72 -3.81 -12.27
C GLN A 224 1.55 -3.63 -11.00
N VAL A 225 2.76 -3.12 -11.14
CA VAL A 225 3.66 -2.85 -10.01
C VAL A 225 4.21 -1.44 -10.12
N GLY A 226 4.01 -0.65 -9.07
CA GLY A 226 4.63 0.65 -8.86
C GLY A 226 5.77 0.54 -7.86
N VAL A 227 6.96 0.98 -8.25
CA VAL A 227 8.15 1.02 -7.39
C VAL A 227 8.29 2.42 -6.82
N MET A 228 8.28 2.50 -5.48
CA MET A 228 8.32 3.77 -4.75
C MET A 228 9.65 3.96 -4.03
N TYR A 229 10.28 5.12 -4.21
CA TYR A 229 11.52 5.51 -3.56
C TYR A 229 11.42 6.94 -3.02
N LEU A 230 11.67 7.15 -1.74
CA LEU A 230 11.61 8.46 -1.05
C LEU A 230 10.40 9.32 -1.47
N GLY A 231 9.20 8.75 -1.31
CA GLY A 231 7.94 9.44 -1.57
C GLY A 231 7.49 9.49 -3.03
N ARG A 232 8.25 8.93 -3.99
CA ARG A 232 7.99 9.04 -5.43
C ARG A 232 7.86 7.69 -6.10
N ILE A 233 6.99 7.60 -7.11
CA ILE A 233 7.00 6.48 -8.06
C ILE A 233 8.17 6.68 -9.01
N VAL A 234 9.12 5.72 -9.02
CA VAL A 234 10.28 5.75 -9.91
C VAL A 234 10.12 4.85 -11.13
N GLU A 235 9.29 3.82 -11.00
CA GLU A 235 8.90 2.94 -12.11
C GLU A 235 7.49 2.40 -11.87
N LEU A 236 6.67 2.34 -12.93
CA LEU A 236 5.35 1.73 -12.94
C LEU A 236 5.19 0.94 -14.23
N ALA A 237 4.93 -0.37 -14.12
CA ALA A 237 4.84 -1.24 -15.28
C ALA A 237 3.89 -2.43 -15.02
N PRO A 238 3.40 -3.09 -16.08
CA PRO A 238 2.79 -4.41 -15.98
C PRO A 238 3.74 -5.38 -15.28
N LYS A 239 3.20 -6.22 -14.41
CA LYS A 239 3.99 -7.18 -13.61
C LYS A 239 5.03 -7.94 -14.43
N GLN A 240 4.60 -8.54 -15.55
CA GLN A 240 5.49 -9.34 -16.38
C GLN A 240 6.70 -8.54 -16.85
N THR A 241 6.48 -7.32 -17.33
CA THR A 241 7.53 -6.44 -17.82
C THR A 241 8.48 -6.00 -16.72
N LEU A 242 7.95 -5.59 -15.56
CA LEU A 242 8.78 -5.14 -14.44
C LEU A 242 9.72 -6.25 -13.94
N PHE A 243 9.22 -7.50 -13.85
CA PHE A 243 10.05 -8.62 -13.37
C PHE A 243 11.02 -9.18 -14.42
N SER A 244 10.76 -9.00 -15.73
CA SER A 244 11.63 -9.50 -16.80
C SER A 244 12.60 -8.45 -17.32
N GLN A 245 12.19 -7.18 -17.38
CA GLN A 245 12.93 -6.08 -17.98
C GLN A 245 12.80 -4.80 -17.14
N PRO A 246 13.26 -4.79 -15.88
CA PRO A 246 13.23 -3.59 -15.04
C PRO A 246 14.07 -2.47 -15.68
N ARG A 247 13.53 -1.27 -15.73
CA ARG A 247 14.19 -0.12 -16.36
C ARG A 247 14.96 0.71 -15.34
N HIS A 248 14.35 1.05 -14.21
CA HIS A 248 14.99 1.89 -13.21
C HIS A 248 16.08 1.12 -12.45
N PRO A 249 17.29 1.68 -12.23
CA PRO A 249 18.37 1.02 -11.50
C PRO A 249 17.96 0.55 -10.08
N TYR A 250 17.12 1.30 -9.39
CA TYR A 250 16.58 0.90 -8.09
C TYR A 250 15.69 -0.36 -8.18
N THR A 251 14.86 -0.46 -9.22
CA THR A 251 14.05 -1.66 -9.46
C THR A 251 14.91 -2.88 -9.69
N ARG A 252 15.98 -2.75 -10.51
CA ARG A 252 16.95 -3.82 -10.74
C ARG A 252 17.58 -4.27 -9.42
N MET A 253 18.03 -3.33 -8.60
CA MET A 253 18.62 -3.58 -7.29
C MET A 253 17.65 -4.32 -6.36
N LEU A 254 16.37 -3.93 -6.30
CA LEU A 254 15.36 -4.62 -5.50
C LEU A 254 15.11 -6.06 -5.97
N LEU A 255 15.09 -6.29 -7.29
CA LEU A 255 14.87 -7.61 -7.88
C LEU A 255 16.09 -8.52 -7.70
N ASP A 256 17.30 -7.99 -7.75
CA ASP A 256 18.55 -8.73 -7.53
C ASP A 256 18.70 -9.19 -6.08
N ALA A 257 18.05 -8.50 -5.13
CA ALA A 257 18.02 -8.91 -3.74
C ALA A 257 17.13 -10.16 -3.47
N ILE A 258 16.28 -10.56 -4.43
CA ILE A 258 15.44 -11.76 -4.30
C ILE A 258 16.29 -13.02 -4.49
N PRO A 259 16.27 -13.98 -3.54
CA PRO A 259 16.93 -15.27 -3.74
C PRO A 259 16.34 -16.02 -4.93
N LYS A 260 17.15 -16.35 -5.93
CA LYS A 260 16.75 -17.23 -7.04
C LYS A 260 17.09 -18.67 -6.67
N MET A 261 16.16 -19.61 -6.80
CA MET A 261 16.38 -21.05 -6.45
C MET A 261 17.46 -21.74 -7.30
N HIS A 262 17.89 -21.14 -8.41
CA HIS A 262 18.89 -21.70 -9.34
C HIS A 262 20.10 -20.78 -9.55
N ASP A 263 20.42 -19.92 -8.58
CA ASP A 263 21.54 -18.98 -8.70
C ASP A 263 22.86 -19.71 -8.39
N THR A 264 23.43 -20.33 -9.44
CA THR A 264 24.77 -20.94 -9.41
C THR A 264 25.81 -19.83 -9.68
N GLY A 265 26.20 -19.09 -8.62
CA GLY A 265 27.49 -18.43 -8.63
C GLY A 265 27.60 -17.00 -9.16
N HIS A 266 26.51 -16.31 -9.49
CA HIS A 266 26.60 -14.87 -9.76
C HIS A 266 26.72 -14.09 -8.44
N ALA A 267 27.85 -13.37 -8.29
CA ALA A 267 28.06 -12.48 -7.16
C ALA A 267 26.92 -11.45 -7.11
N ARG A 268 26.11 -11.52 -6.05
CA ARG A 268 25.07 -10.53 -5.80
C ARG A 268 25.73 -9.19 -5.63
N THR A 269 25.33 -8.19 -6.40
CA THR A 269 25.73 -6.82 -6.13
C THR A 269 24.97 -6.36 -4.87
N PRO A 270 25.64 -6.21 -3.72
CA PRO A 270 24.95 -5.74 -2.51
C PRO A 270 24.29 -4.40 -2.81
N VAL A 271 23.13 -4.18 -2.21
CA VAL A 271 22.51 -2.85 -2.17
C VAL A 271 23.52 -1.88 -1.57
N GLN A 272 24.20 -1.10 -2.40
CA GLN A 272 25.22 -0.16 -1.93
C GLN A 272 24.58 1.08 -1.32
N GLY A 273 25.07 1.48 -0.17
CA GLY A 273 24.67 2.69 0.52
C GLY A 273 23.35 2.58 1.31
N GLU A 274 23.22 3.43 2.31
CA GLU A 274 22.00 3.57 3.12
C GLU A 274 20.94 4.39 2.40
N VAL A 275 19.68 4.18 2.77
CA VAL A 275 18.57 5.03 2.29
C VAL A 275 18.79 6.44 2.83
N PRO A 276 18.84 7.46 1.97
CA PRO A 276 19.02 8.84 2.42
C PRO A 276 17.91 9.27 3.39
N ASN A 277 18.26 10.17 4.31
CA ASN A 277 17.32 10.69 5.27
C ASN A 277 16.16 11.43 4.55
N PRO A 278 14.90 11.04 4.75
CA PRO A 278 13.76 11.64 4.08
C PRO A 278 13.46 13.09 4.55
N LEU A 279 14.08 13.54 5.66
CA LEU A 279 14.02 14.94 6.10
C LEU A 279 14.90 15.85 5.24
N ASN A 280 16.01 15.32 4.71
CA ASN A 280 16.95 16.04 3.85
C ASN A 280 17.23 15.19 2.60
N PRO A 281 16.24 15.05 1.70
CA PRO A 281 16.41 14.21 0.52
C PRO A 281 17.49 14.79 -0.41
N PRO A 282 18.24 13.94 -1.12
CA PRO A 282 19.23 14.39 -2.10
C PRO A 282 18.60 15.31 -3.16
N THR A 283 19.37 16.29 -3.63
CA THR A 283 19.00 17.15 -4.77
C THR A 283 18.91 16.33 -6.05
N GLY A 284 18.18 16.81 -7.05
CA GLY A 284 18.02 16.11 -8.32
C GLY A 284 17.31 14.79 -8.21
N CYS A 285 17.83 13.74 -8.84
CA CYS A 285 17.33 12.37 -8.70
C CYS A 285 17.61 11.84 -7.28
N THR A 286 16.58 11.55 -6.52
CA THR A 286 16.73 11.09 -5.11
C THR A 286 17.53 9.80 -4.97
N PHE A 287 17.62 8.99 -6.02
CA PHE A 287 18.38 7.74 -6.04
C PHE A 287 19.86 7.94 -6.45
N HIS A 288 20.30 9.12 -6.90
CA HIS A 288 21.65 9.32 -7.43
C HIS A 288 22.78 8.89 -6.48
N PRO A 289 22.69 9.00 -5.12
CA PRO A 289 23.79 8.59 -4.24
C PRO A 289 24.06 7.07 -4.25
N ARG A 290 23.06 6.28 -4.65
CA ARG A 290 23.12 4.80 -4.69
C ARG A 290 23.14 4.27 -6.12
N CYS A 291 23.06 5.14 -7.13
CA CYS A 291 22.92 4.74 -8.53
C CYS A 291 24.28 4.56 -9.20
N PRO A 292 24.63 3.36 -9.72
CA PRO A 292 25.87 3.15 -10.44
C PRO A 292 25.95 3.91 -11.77
N HIS A 293 24.81 4.39 -12.29
CA HIS A 293 24.71 5.13 -13.54
C HIS A 293 24.51 6.64 -13.32
N ALA A 294 24.77 7.15 -12.10
CA ALA A 294 24.61 8.56 -11.81
C ALA A 294 25.64 9.44 -12.54
N ASN A 295 25.18 10.57 -13.07
CA ASN A 295 26.02 11.60 -13.68
C ASN A 295 25.74 12.98 -13.06
N ALA A 296 26.34 14.04 -13.60
CA ALA A 296 26.16 15.42 -13.12
C ALA A 296 24.68 15.87 -13.20
N ARG A 297 23.97 15.52 -14.29
CA ARG A 297 22.55 15.83 -14.46
C ARG A 297 21.70 15.16 -13.37
N CYS A 298 21.99 13.90 -13.00
CA CYS A 298 21.28 13.20 -11.93
C CYS A 298 21.41 13.91 -10.56
N LYS A 299 22.51 14.61 -10.31
CA LYS A 299 22.73 15.39 -9.08
C LYS A 299 22.00 16.73 -9.09
N ALA A 300 21.88 17.34 -10.26
CA ALA A 300 21.32 18.68 -10.42
C ALA A 300 19.80 18.67 -10.68
N GLU A 301 19.31 17.73 -11.49
CA GLU A 301 17.95 17.74 -12.01
C GLU A 301 17.15 16.52 -11.57
N ARG A 302 15.85 16.72 -11.32
CA ARG A 302 14.91 15.64 -11.07
C ARG A 302 14.47 15.03 -12.39
N PRO A 303 14.52 13.69 -12.55
CA PRO A 303 14.02 13.05 -13.76
C PRO A 303 12.51 13.20 -13.86
N ALA A 304 12.03 13.54 -15.06
CA ALA A 304 10.62 13.49 -15.40
C ALA A 304 10.16 12.03 -15.57
N MET A 305 8.85 11.79 -15.43
CA MET A 305 8.25 10.49 -15.72
C MET A 305 8.16 10.29 -17.24
N LEU A 306 8.91 9.35 -17.77
CA LEU A 306 8.88 8.94 -19.18
C LEU A 306 7.83 7.85 -19.37
N HIS A 307 7.13 7.89 -20.51
CA HIS A 307 6.16 6.88 -20.90
C HIS A 307 6.71 6.09 -22.10
N LEU A 308 7.13 4.84 -21.87
CA LEU A 308 7.81 3.98 -22.84
C LEU A 308 7.05 2.65 -22.99
N HIS A 309 6.29 2.46 -24.09
CA HIS A 309 5.62 1.17 -24.40
C HIS A 309 4.85 0.55 -23.22
N GLY A 310 4.05 1.38 -22.53
CA GLY A 310 3.24 0.93 -21.37
C GLY A 310 3.99 0.85 -20.04
N ILE A 311 5.26 1.25 -20.01
CA ILE A 311 6.09 1.45 -18.81
C ILE A 311 6.19 2.94 -18.52
N GLN A 312 6.14 3.30 -17.25
CA GLN A 312 6.47 4.64 -16.79
C GLN A 312 7.75 4.56 -15.95
N VAL A 313 8.75 5.39 -16.25
CA VAL A 313 10.02 5.38 -15.54
C VAL A 313 10.60 6.79 -15.40
N ALA A 314 11.06 7.14 -14.20
CA ALA A 314 11.67 8.43 -13.88
C ALA A 314 13.19 8.25 -13.74
N CYS A 315 13.92 8.24 -14.87
CA CYS A 315 15.37 8.00 -14.87
C CYS A 315 16.07 8.68 -16.06
N HIS A 316 17.04 9.56 -15.78
CA HIS A 316 17.88 10.19 -16.82
C HIS A 316 18.70 9.18 -17.61
N ALA A 317 19.20 8.11 -16.96
CA ALA A 317 20.01 7.11 -17.66
C ALA A 317 19.20 6.34 -18.70
N VAL A 318 17.90 6.11 -18.45
CA VAL A 318 16.96 5.53 -19.41
C VAL A 318 16.63 6.53 -20.52
N GLU A 319 16.36 7.79 -20.16
CA GLU A 319 16.09 8.88 -21.12
C GLU A 319 17.22 9.08 -22.11
N GLU A 320 18.46 9.01 -21.63
CA GLU A 320 19.69 9.20 -22.40
C GLU A 320 20.17 7.92 -23.10
N GLY A 321 19.46 6.80 -22.98
CA GLY A 321 19.85 5.52 -23.60
C GLY A 321 21.16 4.92 -23.05
N ARG A 322 21.54 5.27 -21.81
CA ARG A 322 22.77 4.75 -21.16
C ARG A 322 22.58 3.35 -20.56
N ILE A 323 21.30 2.94 -20.36
CA ILE A 323 20.94 1.62 -19.79
C ILE A 323 19.66 1.07 -20.41
#